data_d362316466db7698644bb5453175134e
#
_entry.id   d362316466db7698644bb5453175134e
#
_cell.length_a   1.000
_cell.length_b   1.000
_cell.length_c   1.000
_cell.angle_alpha   90.00
_cell.angle_beta   90.00
_cell.angle_gamma   90.00
#
_symmetry.space_group_name_H-M   'P 1'
#
loop_
_entity.id
_entity.type
_entity.pdbx_description
1 polymer ?
#
loop_
_entity_poly.entity_id
_entity_poly.type
_entity_poly.pdbx_seq_one_letter_code
_entity_poly.pdbx_strand_id
1 'polypeptide(L)'
;MKEIDWSNLSFGYMKTDYNVRINFRNGAWGELEVSSDEHLNLHMAATCLHYGQEAFEGLKAFRGKDGKVRIFRLEENAARLQSTCQGILMAELPTERFKEAILKVVKLNERFIPPYETGASLYIRPLLIGTSAQVGVHPAEEYMFVVFVTPVGPYFKGGFSTNPYVIIREFDRAAPHGTGIYKVGGNYAASLRANKKAHDLGYSCEFYLDAKEKKYIDECGAANFFGIKNNTYITPKSTSILPSITNKSLMQLAEDMGIKVERRPIPEEELETFEEAGACGTAAVISPIQRIDDLENGKSYVISKDGKPGPICTKLYNKLRGIQYGDEPDTHGWVTIVE
;
A
#
# COMPACT_ATOMS: atom_id res chain seq x y z
N MET A 1 6.21 -3.53 -31.67
CA MET A 1 6.19 -3.21 -30.22
C MET A 1 7.27 -4.07 -29.57
N LYS A 2 8.07 -3.54 -28.63
CA LYS A 2 9.03 -4.38 -27.89
C LYS A 2 8.24 -5.39 -27.05
N GLU A 3 8.63 -6.64 -27.10
CA GLU A 3 8.10 -7.70 -26.24
C GLU A 3 8.45 -7.39 -24.78
N ILE A 4 7.49 -7.55 -23.85
CA ILE A 4 7.71 -7.26 -22.44
C ILE A 4 8.43 -8.44 -21.82
N ASP A 5 9.59 -8.20 -21.23
CA ASP A 5 10.31 -9.20 -20.46
C ASP A 5 9.66 -9.33 -19.07
N TRP A 6 8.71 -10.25 -18.99
CA TRP A 6 7.95 -10.52 -17.76
C TRP A 6 8.81 -11.10 -16.62
N SER A 7 9.94 -11.71 -16.96
CA SER A 7 10.83 -12.34 -15.97
C SER A 7 11.69 -11.32 -15.22
N ASN A 8 11.83 -10.11 -15.77
CA ASN A 8 12.75 -9.09 -15.24
C ASN A 8 12.04 -7.80 -14.79
N LEU A 9 10.76 -7.91 -14.45
CA LEU A 9 10.01 -6.78 -13.92
C LEU A 9 10.51 -6.39 -12.52
N SER A 10 10.71 -5.09 -12.31
CA SER A 10 10.93 -4.48 -11.00
C SER A 10 9.64 -3.79 -10.50
N PHE A 11 9.68 -3.19 -9.31
CA PHE A 11 8.62 -2.28 -8.85
C PHE A 11 8.92 -0.84 -9.32
N GLY A 12 9.19 -0.69 -10.63
CA GLY A 12 9.50 0.57 -11.29
C GLY A 12 8.42 0.99 -12.28
N TYR A 13 8.49 2.25 -12.74
CA TYR A 13 7.59 2.75 -13.76
C TYR A 13 7.95 2.17 -15.13
N MET A 14 6.95 1.64 -15.82
CA MET A 14 6.99 1.27 -17.23
C MET A 14 5.82 1.96 -17.94
N LYS A 15 6.10 2.63 -19.06
CA LYS A 15 5.07 3.24 -19.88
C LYS A 15 4.07 2.21 -20.38
N THR A 16 2.78 2.52 -20.24
CA THR A 16 1.67 1.77 -20.81
C THR A 16 0.94 2.61 -21.87
N ASP A 17 -0.11 2.06 -22.50
CA ASP A 17 -0.72 2.75 -23.64
C ASP A 17 -1.57 3.95 -23.21
N TYR A 18 -2.30 3.83 -22.08
CA TYR A 18 -3.29 4.82 -21.68
C TYR A 18 -3.30 5.07 -20.19
N ASN A 19 -3.65 6.28 -19.82
CA ASN A 19 -4.14 6.68 -18.51
C ASN A 19 -5.55 7.27 -18.64
N VAL A 20 -6.24 7.43 -17.52
CA VAL A 20 -7.55 8.07 -17.47
C VAL A 20 -7.52 9.24 -16.50
N ARG A 21 -8.32 10.28 -16.80
CA ARG A 21 -8.35 11.54 -16.05
C ARG A 21 -9.81 11.97 -15.85
N ILE A 22 -10.09 12.54 -14.69
CA ILE A 22 -11.37 13.18 -14.38
C ILE A 22 -11.05 14.50 -13.68
N ASN A 23 -11.55 15.61 -14.22
CA ASN A 23 -11.34 16.93 -13.65
C ASN A 23 -12.52 17.31 -12.74
N PHE A 24 -12.23 17.96 -11.61
CA PHE A 24 -13.23 18.63 -10.77
C PHE A 24 -13.11 20.15 -10.98
N ARG A 25 -14.18 20.75 -11.45
CA ARG A 25 -14.25 22.19 -11.70
C ARG A 25 -15.66 22.70 -11.44
N ASN A 26 -15.79 23.94 -11.01
CA ASN A 26 -17.10 24.58 -10.74
C ASN A 26 -17.99 23.74 -9.80
N GLY A 27 -17.38 23.07 -8.82
CA GLY A 27 -18.09 22.26 -7.82
C GLY A 27 -18.56 20.88 -8.31
N ALA A 28 -18.14 20.41 -9.48
CA ALA A 28 -18.58 19.13 -10.03
C ALA A 28 -17.44 18.33 -10.71
N TRP A 29 -17.55 17.01 -10.63
CA TRP A 29 -16.70 16.08 -11.40
C TRP A 29 -17.16 16.02 -12.85
N GLY A 30 -16.22 16.21 -13.77
CA GLY A 30 -16.44 16.13 -15.22
C GLY A 30 -16.46 14.70 -15.76
N GLU A 31 -16.41 14.59 -17.09
CA GLU A 31 -16.36 13.29 -17.76
C GLU A 31 -15.00 12.62 -17.62
N LEU A 32 -14.99 11.27 -17.80
CA LEU A 32 -13.77 10.50 -17.83
C LEU A 32 -13.09 10.65 -19.19
N GLU A 33 -11.87 11.14 -19.18
CA GLU A 33 -11.03 11.34 -20.36
C GLU A 33 -9.96 10.24 -20.44
N VAL A 34 -9.74 9.70 -21.64
CA VAL A 34 -8.65 8.76 -21.93
C VAL A 34 -7.50 9.50 -22.59
N SER A 35 -6.28 9.30 -22.09
CA SER A 35 -5.08 9.94 -22.63
C SER A 35 -3.93 8.94 -22.80
N SER A 36 -3.13 9.12 -23.83
CA SER A 36 -1.84 8.43 -24.02
C SER A 36 -0.63 9.27 -23.60
N ASP A 37 -0.88 10.51 -23.18
CA ASP A 37 0.18 11.42 -22.72
C ASP A 37 0.54 11.11 -21.26
N GLU A 38 1.82 10.87 -21.00
CA GLU A 38 2.38 10.61 -19.65
C GLU A 38 2.55 11.86 -18.81
N HIS A 39 2.38 13.05 -19.39
CA HIS A 39 2.60 14.32 -18.72
C HIS A 39 1.28 14.98 -18.33
N LEU A 40 1.32 15.70 -17.22
CA LEU A 40 0.22 16.54 -16.77
C LEU A 40 0.60 17.99 -16.99
N ASN A 41 -0.29 18.77 -17.62
CA ASN A 41 -0.12 20.21 -17.72
C ASN A 41 -0.70 20.86 -16.47
N LEU A 42 0.16 21.30 -15.56
CA LEU A 42 -0.21 21.95 -14.31
C LEU A 42 0.26 23.39 -14.29
N HIS A 43 -0.56 24.28 -13.72
CA HIS A 43 -0.13 25.63 -13.42
C HIS A 43 0.98 25.60 -12.37
N MET A 44 2.00 26.47 -12.49
CA MET A 44 3.14 26.50 -11.56
C MET A 44 2.73 26.78 -10.10
N ALA A 45 1.59 27.43 -9.87
CA ALA A 45 1.03 27.68 -8.54
C ALA A 45 -0.02 26.65 -8.10
N ALA A 46 -0.06 25.47 -8.71
CA ALA A 46 -0.98 24.41 -8.29
C ALA A 46 -0.69 23.97 -6.83
N THR A 47 -1.77 23.79 -6.04
CA THR A 47 -1.66 23.50 -4.61
C THR A 47 -0.90 22.21 -4.30
N CYS A 48 -0.99 21.20 -5.17
CA CYS A 48 -0.24 19.95 -5.01
C CYS A 48 1.28 20.16 -5.07
N LEU A 49 1.77 21.14 -5.85
CA LEU A 49 3.20 21.42 -6.01
C LEU A 49 3.82 22.16 -4.80
N HIS A 50 3.02 22.96 -4.10
CA HIS A 50 3.51 23.81 -3.02
C HIS A 50 3.14 23.31 -1.63
N TYR A 51 1.94 22.76 -1.48
CA TYR A 51 1.37 22.40 -0.18
C TYR A 51 1.13 20.91 -0.03
N GLY A 52 1.51 20.09 -1.04
CA GLY A 52 1.31 18.65 -1.00
C GLY A 52 -0.16 18.26 -0.88
N GLN A 53 -1.09 19.10 -1.39
CA GLN A 53 -2.51 18.76 -1.38
C GLN A 53 -2.78 17.71 -2.46
N GLU A 54 -2.48 16.46 -2.10
CA GLU A 54 -2.62 15.30 -2.96
C GLU A 54 -2.90 14.05 -2.13
N ALA A 55 -3.63 13.12 -2.74
CA ALA A 55 -3.96 11.81 -2.19
C ALA A 55 -3.73 10.75 -3.25
N PHE A 56 -3.26 9.56 -2.86
CA PHE A 56 -3.07 8.49 -3.81
C PHE A 56 -3.53 7.14 -3.27
N GLU A 57 -3.74 6.21 -4.18
CA GLU A 57 -4.06 4.83 -3.85
C GLU A 57 -3.14 3.84 -4.57
N GLY A 58 -3.21 2.59 -4.16
CA GLY A 58 -2.47 1.52 -4.79
C GLY A 58 -3.25 0.23 -4.77
N LEU A 59 -3.57 -0.26 -5.97
CA LEU A 59 -4.26 -1.52 -6.20
C LEU A 59 -3.44 -2.39 -7.14
N LYS A 60 -3.90 -3.63 -7.34
CA LYS A 60 -3.33 -4.54 -8.33
C LYS A 60 -4.43 -5.26 -9.09
N ALA A 61 -4.19 -5.46 -10.40
CA ALA A 61 -4.95 -6.39 -11.20
C ALA A 61 -4.12 -7.66 -11.46
N PHE A 62 -4.78 -8.80 -11.36
CA PHE A 62 -4.17 -10.12 -11.45
C PHE A 62 -4.84 -10.93 -12.54
N ARG A 63 -4.07 -11.61 -13.38
CA ARG A 63 -4.58 -12.59 -14.33
C ARG A 63 -4.58 -13.97 -13.68
N GLY A 64 -5.75 -14.59 -13.58
CA GLY A 64 -5.88 -15.95 -13.07
C GLY A 64 -5.58 -17.02 -14.13
N LYS A 65 -5.47 -18.28 -13.71
CA LYS A 65 -5.33 -19.46 -14.61
C LYS A 65 -6.48 -19.58 -15.61
N ASP A 66 -7.66 -19.13 -15.24
CA ASP A 66 -8.86 -19.09 -16.07
C ASP A 66 -8.87 -17.94 -17.09
N GLY A 67 -7.79 -17.17 -17.17
CA GLY A 67 -7.64 -16.00 -18.04
C GLY A 67 -8.36 -14.75 -17.56
N LYS A 68 -9.22 -14.83 -16.53
CA LYS A 68 -9.95 -13.66 -16.00
C LYS A 68 -9.01 -12.70 -15.29
N VAL A 69 -9.32 -11.43 -15.43
CA VAL A 69 -8.63 -10.34 -14.74
C VAL A 69 -9.40 -9.96 -13.48
N ARG A 70 -8.70 -9.89 -12.35
CA ARG A 70 -9.24 -9.66 -11.01
C ARG A 70 -8.62 -8.44 -10.37
N ILE A 71 -9.44 -7.59 -9.75
CA ILE A 71 -8.99 -6.47 -8.90
C ILE A 71 -9.45 -6.76 -7.48
N PHE A 72 -8.53 -6.65 -6.51
CA PHE A 72 -8.80 -7.00 -5.12
C PHE A 72 -9.25 -5.79 -4.32
N ARG A 73 -10.42 -5.86 -3.66
CA ARG A 73 -11.02 -4.88 -2.72
C ARG A 73 -11.06 -3.44 -3.27
N LEU A 74 -11.49 -3.29 -4.51
CA LEU A 74 -11.60 -2.03 -5.23
C LEU A 74 -12.38 -0.95 -4.46
N GLU A 75 -13.49 -1.33 -3.81
CA GLU A 75 -14.37 -0.43 -3.07
C GLU A 75 -13.72 0.07 -1.77
N GLU A 76 -12.91 -0.74 -1.10
CA GLU A 76 -12.16 -0.31 0.07
C GLU A 76 -11.11 0.76 -0.27
N ASN A 77 -10.51 0.68 -1.46
CA ASN A 77 -9.61 1.73 -1.94
C ASN A 77 -10.36 3.03 -2.24
N ALA A 78 -11.55 2.95 -2.85
CA ALA A 78 -12.42 4.11 -3.06
C ALA A 78 -12.79 4.79 -1.73
N ALA A 79 -13.26 4.00 -0.75
CA ALA A 79 -13.62 4.50 0.58
C ALA A 79 -12.42 5.13 1.31
N ARG A 80 -11.21 4.54 1.20
CA ARG A 80 -10.01 5.09 1.82
C ARG A 80 -9.56 6.38 1.13
N LEU A 81 -9.68 6.50 -0.19
CA LEU A 81 -9.43 7.76 -0.89
C LEU A 81 -10.38 8.86 -0.39
N GLN A 82 -11.68 8.57 -0.25
CA GLN A 82 -12.67 9.51 0.30
C GLN A 82 -12.30 9.94 1.73
N SER A 83 -11.95 8.98 2.60
CA SER A 83 -11.46 9.29 3.95
C SER A 83 -10.21 10.19 3.94
N THR A 84 -9.28 9.96 3.01
CA THR A 84 -8.11 10.82 2.83
C THR A 84 -8.53 12.22 2.38
N CYS A 85 -9.46 12.33 1.41
CA CYS A 85 -9.98 13.62 0.94
C CYS A 85 -10.62 14.43 2.07
N GLN A 86 -11.44 13.77 2.91
CA GLN A 86 -12.02 14.42 4.10
C GLN A 86 -10.95 14.94 5.05
N GLY A 87 -9.88 14.15 5.25
CA GLY A 87 -8.80 14.50 6.18
C GLY A 87 -7.94 15.69 5.76
N ILE A 88 -7.82 15.96 4.47
CA ILE A 88 -7.03 17.07 3.92
C ILE A 88 -7.87 18.05 3.07
N LEU A 89 -9.18 18.02 3.27
CA LEU A 89 -10.15 18.95 2.68
C LEU A 89 -10.08 19.03 1.14
N MET A 90 -10.07 17.85 0.49
CA MET A 90 -10.17 17.74 -0.96
C MET A 90 -11.59 17.34 -1.40
N ALA A 91 -11.93 17.60 -2.66
CA ALA A 91 -13.18 17.12 -3.23
C ALA A 91 -13.20 15.58 -3.28
N GLU A 92 -14.24 14.97 -2.69
CA GLU A 92 -14.40 13.53 -2.70
C GLU A 92 -14.84 13.03 -4.08
N LEU A 93 -14.15 12.02 -4.61
CA LEU A 93 -14.58 11.34 -5.82
C LEU A 93 -15.62 10.27 -5.45
N PRO A 94 -16.81 10.25 -6.08
CA PRO A 94 -17.81 9.22 -5.83
C PRO A 94 -17.28 7.81 -6.13
N THR A 95 -17.65 6.82 -5.32
CA THR A 95 -17.20 5.42 -5.44
C THR A 95 -17.38 4.87 -6.85
N GLU A 96 -18.54 5.11 -7.48
CA GLU A 96 -18.80 4.60 -8.83
C GLU A 96 -17.89 5.25 -9.89
N ARG A 97 -17.54 6.53 -9.73
CA ARG A 97 -16.58 7.20 -10.62
C ARG A 97 -15.16 6.66 -10.43
N PHE A 98 -14.77 6.35 -9.20
CA PHE A 98 -13.51 5.66 -8.92
C PHE A 98 -13.47 4.29 -9.60
N LYS A 99 -14.52 3.48 -9.42
CA LYS A 99 -14.64 2.13 -10.03
C LYS A 99 -14.58 2.21 -11.56
N GLU A 100 -15.35 3.11 -12.17
CA GLU A 100 -15.35 3.36 -13.61
C GLU A 100 -13.93 3.63 -14.13
N ALA A 101 -13.21 4.54 -13.50
CA ALA A 101 -11.85 4.90 -13.90
C ALA A 101 -10.88 3.71 -13.80
N ILE A 102 -10.95 2.95 -12.71
CA ILE A 102 -10.08 1.78 -12.49
C ILE A 102 -10.35 0.69 -13.51
N LEU A 103 -11.62 0.31 -13.70
CA LEU A 103 -11.99 -0.72 -14.68
C LEU A 103 -11.62 -0.30 -16.10
N LYS A 104 -11.87 0.96 -16.45
CA LYS A 104 -11.53 1.50 -17.78
C LYS A 104 -10.03 1.45 -18.07
N VAL A 105 -9.19 1.92 -17.14
CA VAL A 105 -7.73 1.96 -17.35
C VAL A 105 -7.13 0.57 -17.44
N VAL A 106 -7.63 -0.39 -16.64
CA VAL A 106 -7.16 -1.79 -16.68
C VAL A 106 -7.53 -2.43 -18.01
N LYS A 107 -8.78 -2.28 -18.47
CA LYS A 107 -9.25 -2.81 -19.76
C LYS A 107 -8.46 -2.22 -20.94
N LEU A 108 -8.21 -0.92 -20.96
CA LEU A 108 -7.42 -0.25 -22.01
C LEU A 108 -5.97 -0.72 -22.08
N ASN A 109 -5.44 -1.23 -20.98
CA ASN A 109 -4.05 -1.69 -20.85
C ASN A 109 -3.95 -3.20 -20.62
N GLU A 110 -4.93 -3.99 -21.03
CA GLU A 110 -5.01 -5.43 -20.74
C GLU A 110 -3.76 -6.20 -21.18
N ARG A 111 -3.13 -5.81 -22.28
CA ARG A 111 -1.90 -6.41 -22.79
C ARG A 111 -0.69 -6.29 -21.84
N PHE A 112 -0.76 -5.36 -20.87
CA PHE A 112 0.27 -5.16 -19.84
C PHE A 112 0.01 -5.93 -18.55
N ILE A 113 -1.07 -6.70 -18.47
CA ILE A 113 -1.35 -7.55 -17.32
C ILE A 113 -0.48 -8.80 -17.45
N PRO A 114 0.47 -9.03 -16.51
CA PRO A 114 1.39 -10.16 -16.60
C PRO A 114 0.66 -11.50 -16.66
N PRO A 115 1.20 -12.49 -17.39
CA PRO A 115 0.69 -13.85 -17.35
C PRO A 115 0.73 -14.45 -15.94
N TYR A 116 -0.22 -15.36 -15.66
CA TYR A 116 -0.38 -15.99 -14.34
C TYR A 116 0.93 -16.60 -13.82
N GLU A 117 1.65 -17.33 -14.69
CA GLU A 117 2.85 -18.11 -14.37
C GLU A 117 3.99 -17.25 -13.82
N THR A 118 3.97 -15.95 -14.11
CA THR A 118 5.02 -15.02 -13.69
C THR A 118 4.94 -14.65 -12.21
N GLY A 119 3.76 -14.83 -11.58
CA GLY A 119 3.48 -14.31 -10.24
C GLY A 119 3.52 -12.79 -10.12
N ALA A 120 3.65 -12.08 -11.24
CA ALA A 120 3.64 -10.64 -11.36
C ALA A 120 2.20 -10.09 -11.46
N SER A 121 2.04 -8.77 -11.42
CA SER A 121 0.71 -8.13 -11.44
C SER A 121 0.76 -6.78 -12.15
N LEU A 122 -0.39 -6.28 -12.58
CA LEU A 122 -0.51 -4.91 -13.03
C LEU A 122 -0.80 -4.00 -11.82
N TYR A 123 0.14 -3.12 -11.48
CA TYR A 123 -0.06 -2.13 -10.43
C TYR A 123 -0.88 -0.96 -10.96
N ILE A 124 -1.87 -0.54 -10.19
CA ILE A 124 -2.78 0.56 -10.52
C ILE A 124 -2.51 1.69 -9.55
N ARG A 125 -2.23 2.88 -10.06
CA ARG A 125 -1.96 4.09 -9.27
C ARG A 125 -3.03 5.15 -9.50
N PRO A 126 -4.08 5.21 -8.67
CA PRO A 126 -4.93 6.38 -8.57
C PRO A 126 -4.20 7.51 -7.85
N LEU A 127 -4.33 8.72 -8.40
CA LEU A 127 -3.75 9.95 -7.85
C LEU A 127 -4.79 11.06 -7.94
N LEU A 128 -5.06 11.74 -6.85
CA LEU A 128 -5.92 12.92 -6.79
C LEU A 128 -5.09 14.12 -6.33
N ILE A 129 -5.05 15.18 -7.13
CA ILE A 129 -4.23 16.36 -6.91
C ILE A 129 -5.04 17.64 -6.96
N GLY A 130 -4.73 18.60 -6.07
CA GLY A 130 -5.24 19.97 -6.15
C GLY A 130 -4.51 20.74 -7.26
N THR A 131 -5.28 21.30 -8.19
CA THR A 131 -4.75 21.97 -9.40
C THR A 131 -4.98 23.47 -9.43
N SER A 132 -5.74 24.04 -8.48
CA SER A 132 -5.98 25.48 -8.39
C SER A 132 -4.67 26.28 -8.32
N ALA A 133 -4.63 27.35 -9.08
CA ALA A 133 -3.53 28.32 -9.06
C ALA A 133 -3.70 29.29 -7.89
N GLN A 134 -2.95 29.07 -6.80
CA GLN A 134 -3.05 29.90 -5.59
C GLN A 134 -1.72 29.98 -4.84
N VAL A 135 -1.54 31.04 -4.06
CA VAL A 135 -0.39 31.26 -3.18
C VAL A 135 -0.74 31.09 -1.71
N GLY A 136 -1.96 31.44 -1.31
CA GLY A 136 -2.46 31.26 0.06
C GLY A 136 -2.71 29.79 0.40
N VAL A 137 -2.53 29.43 1.68
CA VAL A 137 -2.80 28.05 2.16
C VAL A 137 -4.30 27.90 2.46
N HIS A 138 -5.03 27.33 1.54
CA HIS A 138 -6.44 26.96 1.66
C HIS A 138 -6.75 25.78 0.71
N PRO A 139 -7.86 25.06 0.90
CA PRO A 139 -8.26 23.99 0.01
C PRO A 139 -8.36 24.45 -1.45
N ALA A 140 -7.96 23.62 -2.38
CA ALA A 140 -8.13 23.89 -3.80
C ALA A 140 -9.62 23.91 -4.18
N GLU A 141 -9.96 24.67 -5.22
CA GLU A 141 -11.29 24.69 -5.82
C GLU A 141 -11.37 23.79 -7.07
N GLU A 142 -10.20 23.43 -7.62
CA GLU A 142 -10.06 22.55 -8.76
C GLU A 142 -9.16 21.36 -8.42
N TYR A 143 -9.54 20.19 -8.92
CA TYR A 143 -8.78 18.94 -8.71
C TYR A 143 -8.72 18.15 -10.02
N MET A 144 -7.72 17.27 -10.10
CA MET A 144 -7.62 16.27 -11.16
C MET A 144 -7.41 14.90 -10.52
N PHE A 145 -8.28 13.96 -10.85
CA PHE A 145 -8.09 12.54 -10.56
C PHE A 145 -7.46 11.88 -11.78
N VAL A 146 -6.34 11.20 -11.57
CA VAL A 146 -5.58 10.51 -12.63
C VAL A 146 -5.37 9.07 -12.22
N VAL A 147 -5.55 8.14 -13.15
CA VAL A 147 -5.18 6.74 -12.93
C VAL A 147 -4.27 6.26 -14.05
N PHE A 148 -3.12 5.75 -13.69
CA PHE A 148 -2.23 5.04 -14.59
C PHE A 148 -1.89 3.66 -14.06
N VAL A 149 -1.38 2.80 -14.93
CA VAL A 149 -0.99 1.43 -14.58
C VAL A 149 0.44 1.14 -15.00
N THR A 150 1.08 0.18 -14.34
CA THR A 150 2.41 -0.31 -14.72
C THR A 150 2.54 -1.79 -14.32
N PRO A 151 3.08 -2.67 -15.18
CA PRO A 151 3.37 -4.03 -14.77
C PRO A 151 4.50 -4.05 -13.75
N VAL A 152 4.33 -4.83 -12.68
CA VAL A 152 5.32 -4.98 -11.61
C VAL A 152 5.60 -6.44 -11.33
N GLY A 153 6.86 -6.76 -11.09
CA GLY A 153 7.29 -8.09 -10.71
C GLY A 153 6.86 -8.48 -9.29
N PRO A 154 7.12 -9.72 -8.87
CA PRO A 154 6.97 -10.10 -7.48
C PRO A 154 7.88 -9.21 -6.63
N TYR A 155 7.36 -8.74 -5.50
CA TYR A 155 8.08 -7.81 -4.63
C TYR A 155 9.43 -8.36 -4.15
N PHE A 156 9.47 -9.66 -3.89
CA PHE A 156 10.70 -10.37 -3.53
C PHE A 156 11.25 -11.16 -4.72
N LYS A 157 12.39 -10.75 -5.25
CA LYS A 157 13.08 -11.49 -6.34
C LYS A 157 13.53 -12.90 -5.93
N GLY A 158 13.77 -13.14 -4.64
CA GLY A 158 14.18 -14.43 -4.06
C GLY A 158 13.02 -15.30 -3.56
N GLY A 159 11.75 -14.94 -3.83
CA GLY A 159 10.59 -15.62 -3.28
C GLY A 159 10.20 -15.14 -1.87
N PHE A 160 9.24 -15.83 -1.25
CA PHE A 160 8.73 -15.51 0.07
C PHE A 160 9.76 -15.85 1.16
N SER A 161 10.50 -14.85 1.63
CA SER A 161 11.62 -15.00 2.56
C SER A 161 11.56 -13.93 3.66
N THR A 162 12.29 -14.18 4.75
CA THR A 162 12.39 -13.23 5.88
C THR A 162 13.40 -12.14 5.60
N ASN A 163 13.20 -10.97 6.23
CA ASN A 163 14.06 -9.80 6.06
C ASN A 163 14.41 -9.15 7.42
N PRO A 164 15.60 -8.55 7.56
CA PRO A 164 15.98 -7.80 8.75
C PRO A 164 15.42 -6.37 8.67
N TYR A 165 14.95 -5.87 9.82
CA TYR A 165 14.42 -4.52 10.01
C TYR A 165 15.24 -3.80 11.08
N VAL A 166 15.19 -2.46 11.08
CA VAL A 166 15.89 -1.64 12.08
C VAL A 166 14.99 -0.55 12.64
N ILE A 167 14.94 -0.43 13.97
CA ILE A 167 14.25 0.67 14.64
C ILE A 167 15.03 1.95 14.40
N ILE A 168 14.36 2.96 13.86
CA ILE A 168 14.91 4.31 13.65
C ILE A 168 14.22 5.26 14.62
N ARG A 169 14.86 5.55 15.74
CA ARG A 169 14.30 6.41 16.81
C ARG A 169 14.40 7.90 16.52
N GLU A 170 15.37 8.27 15.71
CA GLU A 170 15.69 9.66 15.32
C GLU A 170 14.58 10.33 14.50
N PHE A 171 13.77 9.56 13.77
CA PHE A 171 12.72 10.07 12.90
C PHE A 171 11.37 9.51 13.29
N ASP A 172 10.34 10.37 13.17
CA ASP A 172 8.95 9.98 13.31
C ASP A 172 8.36 9.68 11.93
N ARG A 173 7.47 8.69 11.88
CA ARG A 173 6.68 8.44 10.68
C ARG A 173 5.59 9.50 10.51
N ALA A 174 4.84 9.77 11.57
CA ALA A 174 3.76 10.75 11.60
C ALA A 174 3.42 11.15 13.05
N ALA A 175 2.94 12.38 13.22
CA ALA A 175 2.42 12.84 14.52
C ALA A 175 1.09 12.13 14.85
N PRO A 176 0.75 11.95 16.16
CA PRO A 176 -0.46 11.26 16.61
C PRO A 176 -1.78 11.86 16.08
N HIS A 177 -1.83 13.16 15.86
CA HIS A 177 -2.97 13.91 15.31
C HIS A 177 -2.66 14.55 13.95
N GLY A 178 -1.66 14.02 13.25
CA GLY A 178 -1.26 14.46 11.93
C GLY A 178 -1.96 13.67 10.82
N THR A 179 -1.26 13.56 9.70
CA THR A 179 -1.79 12.93 8.48
C THR A 179 -1.49 11.42 8.37
N GLY A 180 -0.94 10.78 9.41
CA GLY A 180 -0.51 9.38 9.38
C GLY A 180 -1.58 8.37 8.95
N ILE A 181 -2.85 8.62 9.31
CA ILE A 181 -4.00 7.78 8.94
C ILE A 181 -4.47 8.01 7.50
N TYR A 182 -3.98 9.04 6.82
CA TYR A 182 -4.35 9.39 5.46
C TYR A 182 -3.27 9.00 4.46
N LYS A 183 -3.68 8.68 3.23
CA LYS A 183 -2.73 8.24 2.20
C LYS A 183 -2.27 9.41 1.33
N VAL A 184 -1.38 10.23 1.90
CA VAL A 184 -0.85 11.47 1.32
C VAL A 184 0.66 11.37 1.10
N GLY A 185 1.18 11.96 0.03
CA GLY A 185 2.60 11.89 -0.34
C GLY A 185 3.54 12.50 0.70
N GLY A 186 3.07 13.49 1.45
CA GLY A 186 3.85 14.09 2.52
C GLY A 186 4.35 13.09 3.58
N ASN A 187 3.52 12.08 3.92
CA ASN A 187 3.95 11.02 4.83
C ASN A 187 5.12 10.20 4.27
N TYR A 188 5.14 9.97 2.96
CA TYR A 188 6.19 9.21 2.28
C TYR A 188 7.44 10.05 2.07
N ALA A 189 7.31 11.32 1.74
CA ALA A 189 8.46 12.23 1.66
C ALA A 189 9.16 12.35 3.02
N ALA A 190 8.42 12.42 4.12
CA ALA A 190 8.96 12.45 5.47
C ALA A 190 9.75 11.17 5.83
N SER A 191 9.35 10.02 5.29
CA SER A 191 10.01 8.72 5.57
C SER A 191 11.32 8.50 4.82
N LEU A 192 11.64 9.29 3.79
CA LEU A 192 12.83 9.06 2.94
C LEU A 192 14.14 9.05 3.71
N ARG A 193 14.28 9.87 4.77
CA ARG A 193 15.52 9.92 5.58
C ARG A 193 15.71 8.63 6.37
N ALA A 194 14.65 8.16 7.03
CA ALA A 194 14.69 6.91 7.80
C ALA A 194 14.93 5.71 6.89
N ASN A 195 14.24 5.66 5.74
CA ASN A 195 14.40 4.61 4.74
C ASN A 195 15.84 4.54 4.21
N LYS A 196 16.41 5.71 3.81
CA LYS A 196 17.81 5.77 3.38
C LYS A 196 18.77 5.29 4.47
N LYS A 197 18.57 5.73 5.72
CA LYS A 197 19.42 5.30 6.85
C LYS A 197 19.35 3.79 7.06
N ALA A 198 18.16 3.19 7.03
CA ALA A 198 18.00 1.74 7.14
C ALA A 198 18.76 0.98 6.03
N HIS A 199 18.60 1.42 4.78
CA HIS A 199 19.30 0.81 3.65
C HIS A 199 20.83 0.98 3.70
N ASP A 200 21.32 2.15 4.08
CA ASP A 200 22.77 2.42 4.26
C ASP A 200 23.38 1.50 5.34
N LEU A 201 22.58 1.10 6.35
CA LEU A 201 22.96 0.15 7.40
C LEU A 201 22.77 -1.33 6.99
N GLY A 202 22.29 -1.61 5.76
CA GLY A 202 22.11 -2.97 5.24
C GLY A 202 20.81 -3.64 5.64
N TYR A 203 19.81 -2.90 6.15
CA TYR A 203 18.49 -3.41 6.48
C TYR A 203 17.51 -3.26 5.32
N SER A 204 16.53 -4.13 5.27
CA SER A 204 15.51 -4.10 4.23
C SER A 204 14.47 -3.00 4.42
N CYS A 205 14.25 -2.55 5.66
CA CYS A 205 13.24 -1.56 5.98
C CYS A 205 13.48 -0.94 7.36
N GLU A 206 13.07 0.31 7.50
CA GLU A 206 12.96 1.00 8.78
C GLU A 206 11.72 0.54 9.56
N PHE A 207 11.82 0.55 10.88
CA PHE A 207 10.77 0.22 11.82
C PHE A 207 10.51 1.42 12.73
N TYR A 208 9.23 1.84 12.80
CA TYR A 208 8.87 3.02 13.56
C TYR A 208 8.17 2.67 14.87
N LEU A 209 8.53 3.41 15.90
CA LEU A 209 7.79 3.52 17.13
C LEU A 209 6.92 4.78 17.13
N ASP A 210 5.94 4.84 18.02
CA ASP A 210 5.06 5.99 18.16
C ASP A 210 5.86 7.28 18.43
N ALA A 211 5.42 8.38 17.83
CA ALA A 211 6.12 9.66 17.88
C ALA A 211 6.14 10.31 19.27
N LYS A 212 5.17 9.97 20.12
CA LYS A 212 4.99 10.62 21.43
C LYS A 212 5.87 10.04 22.53
N GLU A 213 5.90 8.71 22.65
CA GLU A 213 6.55 8.02 23.77
C GLU A 213 7.73 7.16 23.34
N LYS A 214 7.88 6.89 22.04
CA LYS A 214 8.88 5.96 21.49
C LYS A 214 8.85 4.59 22.14
N LYS A 215 7.65 4.17 22.50
CA LYS A 215 7.38 2.96 23.29
C LYS A 215 6.55 1.92 22.54
N TYR A 216 5.62 2.37 21.72
CA TYR A 216 4.67 1.49 21.04
C TYR A 216 5.02 1.34 19.58
N ILE A 217 4.79 0.15 19.03
CA ILE A 217 5.01 -0.14 17.61
C ILE A 217 3.98 0.61 16.77
N ASP A 218 4.45 1.31 15.73
CA ASP A 218 3.61 1.96 14.72
C ASP A 218 3.63 1.18 13.40
N GLU A 219 4.57 1.46 12.51
CA GLU A 219 4.60 0.88 11.17
C GLU A 219 6.02 0.46 10.73
N CYS A 220 6.07 -0.35 9.68
CA CYS A 220 7.29 -0.77 9.01
C CYS A 220 7.38 -0.03 7.67
N GLY A 221 8.13 1.08 7.60
CA GLY A 221 8.21 1.87 6.38
C GLY A 221 6.84 2.28 5.85
N ALA A 222 6.44 1.74 4.71
CA ALA A 222 5.14 1.96 4.06
C ALA A 222 4.14 0.80 4.25
N ALA A 223 4.34 -0.06 5.27
CA ALA A 223 3.57 -1.27 5.51
C ALA A 223 3.16 -1.40 6.98
N ASN A 224 2.00 -1.97 7.27
CA ASN A 224 1.56 -2.23 8.63
C ASN A 224 2.33 -3.40 9.24
N PHE A 225 2.62 -3.33 10.54
CA PHE A 225 3.18 -4.42 11.33
C PHE A 225 2.08 -5.37 11.82
N PHE A 226 2.41 -6.66 11.91
CA PHE A 226 1.69 -7.64 12.72
C PHE A 226 2.67 -8.65 13.34
N GLY A 227 2.30 -9.20 14.49
CA GLY A 227 2.99 -10.33 15.13
C GLY A 227 2.03 -11.47 15.43
N ILE A 228 2.56 -12.67 15.50
CA ILE A 228 1.82 -13.90 15.91
C ILE A 228 2.38 -14.41 17.22
N LYS A 229 1.47 -14.68 18.16
CA LYS A 229 1.81 -15.24 19.48
C LYS A 229 0.63 -16.04 20.00
N ASN A 230 0.88 -17.28 20.46
CA ASN A 230 -0.15 -18.14 21.04
C ASN A 230 -1.41 -18.23 20.15
N ASN A 231 -1.25 -18.53 18.86
CA ASN A 231 -2.32 -18.58 17.86
C ASN A 231 -3.17 -17.30 17.81
N THR A 232 -2.55 -16.14 18.04
CA THR A 232 -3.20 -14.82 17.99
C THR A 232 -2.45 -13.93 17.02
N TYR A 233 -3.19 -13.33 16.07
CA TYR A 233 -2.72 -12.28 15.18
C TYR A 233 -2.86 -10.94 15.87
N ILE A 234 -1.76 -10.26 16.14
CA ILE A 234 -1.73 -9.00 16.89
C ILE A 234 -1.18 -7.89 16.02
N THR A 235 -1.93 -6.80 15.87
CA THR A 235 -1.52 -5.65 15.06
C THR A 235 -1.72 -4.34 15.80
N PRO A 236 -0.86 -3.33 15.57
CA PRO A 236 -0.94 -2.06 16.30
C PRO A 236 -2.26 -1.31 16.05
N LYS A 237 -2.73 -0.61 17.10
CA LYS A 237 -3.81 0.37 17.04
C LYS A 237 -3.26 1.73 17.47
N SER A 238 -3.21 2.66 16.53
CA SER A 238 -2.71 4.02 16.76
C SER A 238 -3.47 4.99 15.85
N THR A 239 -3.44 6.27 16.19
CA THR A 239 -4.03 7.37 15.40
C THR A 239 -3.08 7.85 14.29
N SER A 240 -1.87 7.33 14.21
CA SER A 240 -0.86 7.66 13.21
C SER A 240 -0.68 6.58 12.13
N ILE A 241 -1.30 5.41 12.28
CA ILE A 241 -1.14 4.26 11.37
C ILE A 241 -2.16 4.31 10.25
N LEU A 242 -1.69 4.14 9.00
CA LEU A 242 -2.57 4.03 7.83
C LEU A 242 -3.46 2.77 7.94
N PRO A 243 -4.80 2.89 7.78
CA PRO A 243 -5.69 1.73 7.73
C PRO A 243 -5.43 0.88 6.47
N SER A 244 -4.56 -0.12 6.58
CA SER A 244 -4.16 -0.98 5.47
C SER A 244 -5.29 -1.94 5.08
N ILE A 245 -5.63 -1.97 3.78
CA ILE A 245 -6.61 -2.90 3.22
C ILE A 245 -6.08 -4.33 3.29
N THR A 246 -4.78 -4.51 3.08
CA THR A 246 -4.14 -5.83 3.24
C THR A 246 -4.23 -6.31 4.67
N ASN A 247 -3.92 -5.46 5.66
CA ASN A 247 -4.02 -5.84 7.08
C ASN A 247 -5.46 -6.18 7.49
N LYS A 248 -6.46 -5.40 7.04
CA LYS A 248 -7.89 -5.73 7.23
C LYS A 248 -8.23 -7.12 6.67
N SER A 249 -7.70 -7.45 5.49
CA SER A 249 -7.93 -8.75 4.85
C SER A 249 -7.24 -9.88 5.60
N LEU A 250 -6.00 -9.67 6.07
CA LEU A 250 -5.28 -10.68 6.84
C LEU A 250 -5.92 -10.95 8.20
N MET A 251 -6.44 -9.92 8.88
CA MET A 251 -7.20 -10.09 10.12
C MET A 251 -8.44 -10.97 9.88
N GLN A 252 -9.23 -10.69 8.83
CA GLN A 252 -10.39 -11.51 8.51
C GLN A 252 -10.02 -12.95 8.17
N LEU A 253 -8.99 -13.15 7.36
CA LEU A 253 -8.51 -14.50 7.03
C LEU A 253 -7.95 -15.24 8.25
N ALA A 254 -7.35 -14.55 9.19
CA ALA A 254 -6.92 -15.14 10.46
C ALA A 254 -8.12 -15.64 11.27
N GLU A 255 -9.19 -14.82 11.40
CA GLU A 255 -10.44 -15.22 12.05
C GLU A 255 -11.09 -16.44 11.36
N ASP A 256 -11.16 -16.44 10.02
CA ASP A 256 -11.68 -17.57 9.23
C ASP A 256 -10.90 -18.87 9.47
N MET A 257 -9.62 -18.77 9.82
CA MET A 257 -8.74 -19.90 10.17
C MET A 257 -8.78 -20.28 11.65
N GLY A 258 -9.63 -19.65 12.47
CA GLY A 258 -9.70 -19.88 13.92
C GLY A 258 -8.51 -19.29 14.69
N ILE A 259 -7.82 -18.32 14.11
CA ILE A 259 -6.74 -17.56 14.76
C ILE A 259 -7.38 -16.33 15.41
N LYS A 260 -7.14 -16.13 16.72
CA LYS A 260 -7.63 -14.95 17.42
C LYS A 260 -7.02 -13.67 16.84
N VAL A 261 -7.77 -12.58 16.76
CA VAL A 261 -7.27 -11.28 16.30
C VAL A 261 -7.33 -10.24 17.42
N GLU A 262 -6.22 -9.55 17.65
CA GLU A 262 -6.14 -8.43 18.57
C GLU A 262 -5.60 -7.18 17.87
N ARG A 263 -6.29 -6.07 18.05
CA ARG A 263 -5.85 -4.76 17.58
C ARG A 263 -5.72 -3.83 18.78
N ARG A 264 -4.48 -3.57 19.22
CA ARG A 264 -4.17 -2.82 20.42
C ARG A 264 -2.81 -2.13 20.32
N PRO A 265 -2.46 -1.19 21.22
CA PRO A 265 -1.08 -0.75 21.38
C PRO A 265 -0.18 -1.94 21.72
N ILE A 266 0.98 -2.02 21.09
CA ILE A 266 1.97 -3.08 21.28
C ILE A 266 3.25 -2.43 21.79
N PRO A 267 3.65 -2.65 23.08
CA PRO A 267 4.94 -2.16 23.57
C PRO A 267 6.10 -2.78 22.79
N GLU A 268 7.20 -2.03 22.61
CA GLU A 268 8.38 -2.51 21.90
C GLU A 268 8.92 -3.82 22.51
N GLU A 269 8.92 -3.93 23.84
CA GLU A 269 9.43 -5.11 24.55
C GLU A 269 8.65 -6.39 24.22
N GLU A 270 7.42 -6.27 23.73
CA GLU A 270 6.61 -7.43 23.32
C GLU A 270 7.18 -8.10 22.04
N LEU A 271 8.06 -7.43 21.28
CA LEU A 271 8.78 -8.02 20.15
C LEU A 271 9.53 -9.30 20.53
N GLU A 272 10.02 -9.42 21.77
CA GLU A 272 10.72 -10.61 22.26
C GLU A 272 9.82 -11.87 22.34
N THR A 273 8.52 -11.67 22.35
CA THR A 273 7.53 -12.73 22.60
C THR A 273 6.83 -13.24 21.36
N PHE A 274 7.03 -12.61 20.20
CA PHE A 274 6.42 -13.05 18.95
C PHE A 274 7.10 -14.28 18.40
N GLU A 275 6.29 -15.25 17.99
CA GLU A 275 6.71 -16.50 17.33
C GLU A 275 6.93 -16.26 15.84
N GLU A 276 6.13 -15.35 15.23
CA GLU A 276 6.23 -14.90 13.85
C GLU A 276 5.91 -13.39 13.81
N ALA A 277 6.45 -12.69 12.83
CA ALA A 277 6.04 -11.32 12.54
C ALA A 277 6.16 -11.02 11.04
N GLY A 278 5.42 -10.00 10.61
CA GLY A 278 5.44 -9.54 9.24
C GLY A 278 5.02 -8.09 9.09
N ALA A 279 5.50 -7.49 8.01
CA ALA A 279 4.95 -6.26 7.47
C ALA A 279 3.99 -6.58 6.33
N CYS A 280 2.85 -5.88 6.22
CA CYS A 280 1.85 -6.18 5.21
C CYS A 280 1.36 -4.94 4.46
N GLY A 281 1.15 -5.11 3.15
CA GLY A 281 0.70 -4.05 2.26
C GLY A 281 0.48 -4.53 0.83
N THR A 282 -0.08 -3.69 -0.02
CA THR A 282 -0.43 -4.04 -1.42
C THR A 282 0.79 -4.49 -2.23
N ALA A 283 1.97 -3.93 -1.98
CA ALA A 283 3.16 -4.23 -2.77
C ALA A 283 3.65 -5.67 -2.54
N ALA A 284 3.85 -6.07 -1.28
CA ALA A 284 4.46 -7.34 -0.89
C ALA A 284 3.45 -8.41 -0.45
N VAL A 285 2.22 -8.04 -0.15
CA VAL A 285 1.22 -8.83 0.59
C VAL A 285 1.67 -9.03 2.03
N ILE A 286 2.63 -9.90 2.28
CA ILE A 286 3.35 -10.06 3.55
C ILE A 286 4.85 -10.07 3.26
N SER A 287 5.61 -9.31 4.04
CA SER A 287 7.07 -9.37 4.17
C SER A 287 7.40 -9.95 5.54
N PRO A 288 7.73 -11.24 5.65
CA PRO A 288 8.07 -11.84 6.93
C PRO A 288 9.33 -11.21 7.53
N ILE A 289 9.34 -11.03 8.85
CA ILE A 289 10.43 -10.39 9.57
C ILE A 289 11.33 -11.45 10.21
N GLN A 290 12.64 -11.37 9.94
CA GLN A 290 13.64 -12.23 10.56
C GLN A 290 13.99 -11.73 11.96
N ARG A 291 14.38 -10.45 12.04
CA ARG A 291 14.75 -9.77 13.27
C ARG A 291 14.49 -8.26 13.14
N ILE A 292 14.38 -7.62 14.26
CA ILE A 292 14.28 -6.16 14.37
C ILE A 292 15.39 -5.71 15.32
N ASP A 293 16.31 -4.89 14.81
CA ASP A 293 17.46 -4.42 15.60
C ASP A 293 17.22 -2.98 16.08
N ASP A 294 17.47 -2.71 17.33
CA ASP A 294 17.56 -1.39 17.93
C ASP A 294 19.03 -1.06 18.20
N LEU A 295 19.66 -0.42 17.24
CA LEU A 295 21.11 -0.12 17.33
C LEU A 295 21.43 0.94 18.39
N GLU A 296 20.49 1.82 18.73
CA GLU A 296 20.70 2.85 19.76
C GLU A 296 20.75 2.25 21.17
N ASN A 297 19.94 1.22 21.42
CA ASN A 297 19.88 0.55 22.71
C ASN A 297 20.64 -0.79 22.75
N GLY A 298 21.29 -1.17 21.64
CA GLY A 298 22.07 -2.40 21.52
C GLY A 298 21.21 -3.67 21.66
N LYS A 299 19.93 -3.62 21.25
CA LYS A 299 18.99 -4.75 21.31
C LYS A 299 18.77 -5.36 19.94
N SER A 300 18.51 -6.68 19.91
CA SER A 300 18.12 -7.41 18.71
C SER A 300 16.99 -8.37 19.06
N TYR A 301 15.84 -8.14 18.46
CA TYR A 301 14.64 -8.97 18.62
C TYR A 301 14.61 -10.01 17.47
N VAL A 302 15.12 -11.23 17.74
CA VAL A 302 15.17 -12.31 16.75
C VAL A 302 13.86 -13.09 16.78
N ILE A 303 13.06 -12.94 15.70
CA ILE A 303 11.75 -13.57 15.54
C ILE A 303 11.89 -14.92 14.82
N SER A 304 12.49 -14.93 13.63
CA SER A 304 12.77 -16.17 12.91
C SER A 304 14.22 -16.63 13.12
N LYS A 305 14.40 -17.68 13.92
CA LYS A 305 15.72 -18.21 14.28
C LYS A 305 16.37 -19.00 13.14
N ASP A 306 15.57 -19.65 12.29
CA ASP A 306 16.03 -20.44 11.15
C ASP A 306 16.05 -19.64 9.83
N GLY A 307 15.67 -18.37 9.87
CA GLY A 307 15.62 -17.51 8.70
C GLY A 307 14.48 -17.80 7.74
N LYS A 308 13.47 -18.59 8.15
CA LYS A 308 12.32 -18.96 7.31
C LYS A 308 11.05 -18.25 7.75
N PRO A 309 10.11 -17.99 6.81
CA PRO A 309 8.77 -17.53 7.17
C PRO A 309 8.07 -18.54 8.08
N GLY A 310 7.36 -18.02 9.08
CA GLY A 310 6.58 -18.88 9.97
C GLY A 310 5.35 -19.49 9.29
N PRO A 311 4.79 -20.57 9.88
CA PRO A 311 3.69 -21.31 9.28
C PRO A 311 2.40 -20.50 9.13
N ILE A 312 2.07 -19.61 10.07
CA ILE A 312 0.87 -18.78 10.00
C ILE A 312 1.05 -17.68 8.95
N CYS A 313 2.19 -17.00 8.94
CA CYS A 313 2.53 -16.03 7.87
C CYS A 313 2.41 -16.67 6.50
N THR A 314 2.93 -17.89 6.33
CA THR A 314 2.89 -18.63 5.06
C THR A 314 1.45 -18.99 4.66
N LYS A 315 0.63 -19.48 5.59
CA LYS A 315 -0.78 -19.80 5.33
C LYS A 315 -1.58 -18.55 4.91
N LEU A 316 -1.43 -17.45 5.64
CA LEU A 316 -2.11 -16.20 5.35
C LEU A 316 -1.68 -15.63 3.99
N TYR A 317 -0.37 -15.65 3.69
CA TYR A 317 0.17 -15.23 2.40
C TYR A 317 -0.44 -16.04 1.25
N ASN A 318 -0.38 -17.37 1.34
CA ASN A 318 -0.89 -18.25 0.29
C ASN A 318 -2.40 -18.09 0.10
N LYS A 319 -3.16 -17.98 1.18
CA LYS A 319 -4.62 -17.80 1.13
C LYS A 319 -5.00 -16.49 0.45
N LEU A 320 -4.38 -15.38 0.85
CA LEU A 320 -4.66 -14.07 0.26
C LEU A 320 -4.26 -14.03 -1.23
N ARG A 321 -3.08 -14.56 -1.57
CA ARG A 321 -2.62 -14.67 -2.96
C ARG A 321 -3.56 -15.56 -3.78
N GLY A 322 -3.99 -16.68 -3.22
CA GLY A 322 -4.93 -17.59 -3.88
C GLY A 322 -6.26 -16.90 -4.23
N ILE A 323 -6.81 -16.08 -3.33
CA ILE A 323 -8.02 -15.29 -3.59
C ILE A 323 -7.75 -14.26 -4.69
N GLN A 324 -6.63 -13.54 -4.63
CA GLN A 324 -6.27 -12.53 -5.62
C GLN A 324 -6.13 -13.06 -7.03
N TYR A 325 -5.59 -14.28 -7.19
CA TYR A 325 -5.44 -14.95 -8.50
C TYR A 325 -6.63 -15.82 -8.90
N GLY A 326 -7.56 -16.10 -7.97
CA GLY A 326 -8.70 -16.98 -8.20
C GLY A 326 -8.37 -18.46 -8.08
N ASP A 327 -7.27 -18.82 -7.43
CA ASP A 327 -6.90 -20.20 -7.07
C ASP A 327 -7.67 -20.67 -5.82
N GLU A 328 -8.11 -19.72 -4.99
CA GLU A 328 -8.93 -19.92 -3.79
C GLU A 328 -10.26 -19.19 -3.93
N PRO A 329 -11.35 -19.75 -3.36
CA PRO A 329 -12.66 -19.10 -3.40
C PRO A 329 -12.66 -17.78 -2.65
N ASP A 330 -13.30 -16.77 -3.24
CA ASP A 330 -13.59 -15.49 -2.60
C ASP A 330 -14.91 -15.59 -1.82
N THR A 331 -14.81 -15.91 -0.55
CA THR A 331 -15.98 -16.05 0.34
C THR A 331 -16.50 -14.73 0.89
N HIS A 332 -15.77 -13.64 0.67
CA HIS A 332 -16.09 -12.33 1.21
C HIS A 332 -16.53 -11.31 0.14
N GLY A 333 -16.52 -11.69 -1.14
CA GLY A 333 -16.84 -10.76 -2.24
C GLY A 333 -15.80 -9.64 -2.42
N TRP A 334 -14.53 -9.95 -2.20
CA TRP A 334 -13.44 -8.97 -2.29
C TRP A 334 -12.94 -8.73 -3.71
N VAL A 335 -13.28 -9.63 -4.63
CA VAL A 335 -12.73 -9.64 -5.98
C VAL A 335 -13.73 -9.05 -6.98
N THR A 336 -13.30 -8.05 -7.73
CA THR A 336 -14.02 -7.50 -8.88
C THR A 336 -13.42 -8.08 -10.16
N ILE A 337 -14.24 -8.72 -10.99
CA ILE A 337 -13.81 -9.20 -12.33
C ILE A 337 -13.87 -8.02 -13.31
N VAL A 338 -12.82 -7.88 -14.11
CA VAL A 338 -12.79 -6.92 -15.23
C VAL A 338 -13.38 -7.61 -16.46
N GLU A 339 -14.51 -7.11 -16.94
CA GLU A 339 -15.23 -7.60 -18.13
C GLU A 339 -14.80 -6.90 -19.42
#